data_9d56bf3508379ca2a387a8563b5bb16e
#
_entry.id   9d56bf3508379ca2a387a8563b5bb16e
#
_cell.length_a   1.000
_cell.length_b   1.000
_cell.length_c   1.000
_cell.angle_alpha   90.00
_cell.angle_beta   90.00
_cell.angle_gamma   90.00
#
_symmetry.space_group_name_H-M   'P 1'
#
loop_
_entity.id
_entity.type
_entity.pdbx_description
1 polymer ?
#
loop_
_entity_poly.entity_id
_entity_poly.type
_entity_poly.pdbx_seq_one_letter_code
_entity_poly.pdbx_strand_id
1 'polypeptide(L)'
;FSVRDMYDWETACERLALQRPWWEPGTASGYHAATQGFLVGELVRRITNKTFSTFVREEIAGPLGADFQVGARSSDWDRVATLVAPPRPESAGEPDPASISVRTFMSPVMSVKATASPEWRAADLGALNGHSNARGVLDVLRVLSLGGEAGGVRLLSEKTIDLVFDQQSDGVDLVLEEPFRFGIGYCLGSPVVPYVPSG
;
A
#
# COMPACT_ATOMS: atom_id res chain seq x y z
N PHE A 1 -13.87 -11.38 3.90
CA PHE A 1 -12.51 -11.07 4.40
C PHE A 1 -12.65 -10.41 5.77
N SER A 2 -12.03 -10.94 6.80
CA SER A 2 -12.06 -10.39 8.15
C SER A 2 -10.70 -9.79 8.52
N VAL A 3 -10.66 -8.95 9.58
CA VAL A 3 -9.39 -8.40 10.08
C VAL A 3 -8.44 -9.52 10.55
N ARG A 4 -8.96 -10.64 11.04
CA ARG A 4 -8.14 -11.80 11.42
C ARG A 4 -7.50 -12.49 10.22
N ASP A 5 -8.20 -12.55 9.10
CA ASP A 5 -7.65 -13.12 7.87
C ASP A 5 -6.43 -12.32 7.39
N MET A 6 -6.39 -11.01 7.67
CA MET A 6 -5.25 -10.15 7.31
C MET A 6 -3.97 -10.46 8.10
N TYR A 7 -4.09 -11.07 9.28
CA TYR A 7 -2.92 -11.46 10.09
C TYR A 7 -2.36 -12.83 9.72
N ASP A 8 -3.08 -13.57 8.86
CA ASP A 8 -2.66 -14.85 8.32
C ASP A 8 -2.40 -14.69 6.82
N TRP A 9 -1.12 -14.63 6.48
CA TRP A 9 -0.67 -14.39 5.10
C TRP A 9 -1.20 -15.42 4.11
N GLU A 10 -1.13 -16.70 4.46
CA GLU A 10 -1.55 -17.80 3.57
C GLU A 10 -3.06 -17.75 3.34
N THR A 11 -3.84 -17.61 4.40
CA THR A 11 -5.30 -17.46 4.33
C THR A 11 -5.70 -16.24 3.48
N ALA A 12 -5.01 -15.10 3.64
CA ALA A 12 -5.28 -13.90 2.85
C ALA A 12 -5.01 -14.12 1.36
N CYS A 13 -3.85 -14.69 1.02
CA CYS A 13 -3.48 -14.97 -0.36
C CYS A 13 -4.39 -16.00 -1.02
N GLU A 14 -4.75 -17.09 -0.32
CA GLU A 14 -5.69 -18.10 -0.83
C GLU A 14 -7.06 -17.51 -1.13
N ARG A 15 -7.63 -16.71 -0.23
CA ARG A 15 -8.91 -16.04 -0.44
C ARG A 15 -8.89 -15.10 -1.64
N LEU A 16 -7.82 -14.33 -1.80
CA LEU A 16 -7.65 -13.44 -2.95
C LEU A 16 -7.52 -14.23 -4.26
N ALA A 17 -6.79 -15.34 -4.26
CA ALA A 17 -6.64 -16.19 -5.44
C ALA A 17 -7.97 -16.83 -5.88
N LEU A 18 -8.87 -17.13 -4.93
CA LEU A 18 -10.19 -17.69 -5.20
C LEU A 18 -11.25 -16.63 -5.52
N GLN A 19 -10.97 -15.35 -5.31
CA GLN A 19 -11.93 -14.27 -5.53
C GLN A 19 -12.15 -14.06 -7.03
N ARG A 20 -13.41 -14.07 -7.46
CA ARG A 20 -13.77 -13.68 -8.82
C ARG A 20 -13.61 -12.16 -8.99
N PRO A 21 -13.10 -11.69 -10.14
CA PRO A 21 -13.11 -10.27 -10.48
C PRO A 21 -14.53 -9.69 -10.38
N TRP A 22 -14.62 -8.42 -9.97
CA TRP A 22 -15.90 -7.71 -9.89
C TRP A 22 -16.31 -7.06 -11.22
N TRP A 23 -15.37 -6.96 -12.15
CA TRP A 23 -15.56 -6.55 -13.55
C TRP A 23 -14.60 -7.32 -14.45
N GLU A 24 -14.77 -7.19 -15.74
CA GLU A 24 -13.88 -7.82 -16.73
C GLU A 24 -12.46 -7.28 -16.57
N PRO A 25 -11.45 -8.12 -16.32
CA PRO A 25 -10.06 -7.70 -16.15
C PRO A 25 -9.54 -6.92 -17.38
N GLY A 26 -8.85 -5.82 -17.13
CA GLY A 26 -8.29 -4.95 -18.16
C GLY A 26 -9.25 -3.90 -18.74
N THR A 27 -10.52 -3.86 -18.32
CA THR A 27 -11.51 -2.91 -18.85
C THR A 27 -11.66 -1.66 -18.00
N ALA A 28 -11.28 -1.69 -16.75
CA ALA A 28 -11.38 -0.56 -15.81
C ALA A 28 -10.33 -0.65 -14.71
N SER A 29 -10.05 0.49 -14.09
CA SER A 29 -9.20 0.61 -12.91
C SER A 29 -10.04 0.60 -11.63
N GLY A 30 -9.50 0.04 -10.55
CA GLY A 30 -10.09 0.10 -9.23
C GLY A 30 -9.05 -0.01 -8.13
N TYR A 31 -9.07 0.97 -7.23
CA TYR A 31 -8.11 1.08 -6.13
C TYR A 31 -8.20 -0.11 -5.17
N HIS A 32 -7.06 -0.73 -4.89
CA HIS A 32 -6.93 -1.79 -3.89
C HIS A 32 -6.59 -1.18 -2.51
N ALA A 33 -7.59 -1.02 -1.64
CA ALA A 33 -7.42 -0.33 -0.35
C ALA A 33 -6.49 -1.09 0.62
N ALA A 34 -6.68 -2.40 0.76
CA ALA A 34 -5.96 -3.22 1.73
C ALA A 34 -5.23 -4.42 1.10
N THR A 35 -5.76 -4.94 0.01
CA THR A 35 -5.35 -6.24 -0.53
C THR A 35 -4.15 -6.19 -1.47
N GLN A 36 -3.79 -5.02 -1.99
CA GLN A 36 -2.61 -4.85 -2.85
C GLN A 36 -1.32 -5.35 -2.17
N GLY A 37 -1.17 -5.08 -0.87
CA GLY A 37 0.00 -5.52 -0.11
C GLY A 37 0.21 -7.03 -0.13
N PHE A 38 -0.86 -7.82 -0.10
CA PHE A 38 -0.78 -9.28 -0.23
C PHE A 38 -0.43 -9.70 -1.65
N LEU A 39 -1.04 -9.08 -2.67
CA LEU A 39 -0.78 -9.44 -4.07
C LEU A 39 0.68 -9.16 -4.45
N VAL A 40 1.17 -7.96 -4.18
CA VAL A 40 2.57 -7.59 -4.46
C VAL A 40 3.54 -8.35 -3.55
N GLY A 41 3.21 -8.44 -2.26
CA GLY A 41 4.05 -9.14 -1.29
C GLY A 41 4.18 -10.64 -1.56
N GLU A 42 3.14 -11.30 -2.08
CA GLU A 42 3.21 -12.70 -2.48
C GLU A 42 4.11 -12.92 -3.69
N LEU A 43 4.14 -11.98 -4.65
CA LEU A 43 5.13 -12.01 -5.73
C LEU A 43 6.56 -11.89 -5.19
N VAL A 44 6.79 -10.94 -4.28
CA VAL A 44 8.09 -10.78 -3.60
C VAL A 44 8.47 -12.07 -2.88
N ARG A 45 7.56 -12.66 -2.10
CA ARG A 45 7.79 -13.90 -1.36
C ARG A 45 8.18 -15.07 -2.28
N ARG A 46 7.47 -15.24 -3.40
CA ARG A 46 7.77 -16.31 -4.38
C ARG A 46 9.10 -16.14 -5.09
N ILE A 47 9.48 -14.89 -5.37
CA ILE A 47 10.74 -14.59 -6.08
C ILE A 47 11.93 -14.70 -5.12
N THR A 48 11.81 -14.21 -3.88
CA THR A 48 12.93 -14.02 -2.97
C THR A 48 12.98 -15.03 -1.82
N ASN A 49 11.91 -15.77 -1.60
CA ASN A 49 11.69 -16.64 -0.44
C ASN A 49 11.79 -15.90 0.91
N LYS A 50 11.50 -14.58 0.91
CA LYS A 50 11.43 -13.72 2.10
C LYS A 50 10.00 -13.26 2.34
N THR A 51 9.62 -13.03 3.60
CA THR A 51 8.38 -12.28 3.88
C THR A 51 8.52 -10.84 3.38
N PHE A 52 7.40 -10.16 3.14
CA PHE A 52 7.45 -8.80 2.61
C PHE A 52 8.15 -7.83 3.58
N SER A 53 7.87 -7.93 4.88
CA SER A 53 8.54 -7.15 5.91
C SER A 53 10.05 -7.43 5.98
N THR A 54 10.46 -8.69 5.84
CA THR A 54 11.88 -9.08 5.79
C THR A 54 12.55 -8.51 4.53
N PHE A 55 11.89 -8.61 3.39
CA PHE A 55 12.40 -8.04 2.13
C PHE A 55 12.60 -6.53 2.25
N VAL A 56 11.59 -5.80 2.72
CA VAL A 56 11.68 -4.34 2.91
C VAL A 56 12.83 -3.98 3.85
N ARG A 57 12.99 -4.71 4.96
CA ARG A 57 14.05 -4.45 5.92
C ARG A 57 15.45 -4.70 5.34
N GLU A 58 15.64 -5.80 4.62
CA GLU A 58 16.98 -6.28 4.21
C GLU A 58 17.42 -5.70 2.87
N GLU A 59 16.47 -5.49 1.95
CA GLU A 59 16.79 -5.08 0.59
C GLU A 59 16.53 -3.58 0.34
N ILE A 60 15.76 -2.92 1.19
CA ILE A 60 15.39 -1.51 1.00
C ILE A 60 15.85 -0.66 2.18
N ALA A 61 15.18 -0.80 3.33
CA ALA A 61 15.38 0.11 4.46
C ALA A 61 16.76 -0.01 5.08
N GLY A 62 17.26 -1.25 5.26
CA GLY A 62 18.57 -1.51 5.85
C GLY A 62 19.73 -0.92 5.03
N PRO A 63 19.86 -1.23 3.72
CA PRO A 63 20.90 -0.65 2.88
C PRO A 63 20.87 0.88 2.82
N LEU A 64 19.69 1.50 2.86
CA LEU A 64 19.51 2.96 2.86
C LEU A 64 19.70 3.61 4.24
N GLY A 65 19.80 2.83 5.32
CA GLY A 65 19.79 3.32 6.68
C GLY A 65 18.48 4.00 7.08
N ALA A 66 17.38 3.64 6.41
CA ALA A 66 16.08 4.26 6.60
C ALA A 66 15.35 3.70 7.82
N ASP A 67 14.82 4.57 8.68
CA ASP A 67 13.93 4.17 9.79
C ASP A 67 12.52 3.89 9.25
N PHE A 68 12.39 2.77 8.55
CA PHE A 68 11.16 2.33 7.89
C PHE A 68 10.95 0.82 8.09
N GLN A 69 9.74 0.44 8.51
CA GLN A 69 9.35 -0.96 8.72
C GLN A 69 7.94 -1.20 8.15
N VAL A 70 7.71 -2.38 7.56
CA VAL A 70 6.37 -2.93 7.35
C VAL A 70 6.14 -3.95 8.45
N GLY A 71 5.14 -3.69 9.30
CA GLY A 71 5.06 -4.34 10.60
C GLY A 71 6.19 -3.90 11.54
N ALA A 72 5.86 -3.36 12.70
CA ALA A 72 6.87 -2.93 13.67
C ALA A 72 7.37 -4.09 14.51
N ARG A 73 8.68 -4.20 14.69
CA ARG A 73 9.28 -5.13 15.65
C ARG A 73 8.84 -4.77 17.06
N SER A 74 8.63 -5.77 17.91
CA SER A 74 8.19 -5.55 19.29
C SER A 74 9.12 -4.63 20.10
N SER A 75 10.43 -4.63 19.79
CA SER A 75 11.42 -3.72 20.37
C SER A 75 11.19 -2.24 20.04
N ASP A 76 10.42 -1.95 19.00
CA ASP A 76 10.17 -0.58 18.53
C ASP A 76 8.76 -0.08 18.88
N TRP A 77 7.92 -0.89 19.54
CA TRP A 77 6.53 -0.52 19.81
C TRP A 77 6.36 0.73 20.67
N ASP A 78 7.29 0.99 21.56
CA ASP A 78 7.27 2.21 22.38
C ASP A 78 7.50 3.49 21.56
N ARG A 79 8.04 3.36 20.35
CA ARG A 79 8.25 4.46 19.41
C ARG A 79 7.04 4.69 18.49
N VAL A 80 6.08 3.75 18.47
CA VAL A 80 4.90 3.83 17.61
C VAL A 80 3.87 4.76 18.21
N ALA A 81 3.58 5.86 17.51
CA ALA A 81 2.56 6.81 17.92
C ALA A 81 1.16 6.19 17.86
N THR A 82 0.30 6.59 18.78
CA THR A 82 -1.11 6.21 18.76
C THR A 82 -1.84 6.97 17.66
N LEU A 83 -2.54 6.25 16.79
CA LEU A 83 -3.42 6.88 15.80
C LEU A 83 -4.70 7.38 16.45
N VAL A 84 -5.10 8.59 16.09
CA VAL A 84 -6.35 9.22 16.52
C VAL A 84 -7.33 9.18 15.35
N ALA A 85 -8.53 8.63 15.58
CA ALA A 85 -9.55 8.61 14.54
C ALA A 85 -9.99 10.03 14.17
N PRO A 86 -10.21 10.32 12.88
CA PRO A 86 -10.78 11.60 12.48
C PRO A 86 -12.22 11.73 13.03
N PRO A 87 -12.73 12.97 13.21
CA PRO A 87 -14.12 13.19 13.54
C PRO A 87 -15.02 12.58 12.46
N ARG A 88 -16.18 12.05 12.88
CA ARG A 88 -17.14 11.51 11.92
C ARG A 88 -17.71 12.64 11.08
N PRO A 89 -17.79 12.52 9.74
CA PRO A 89 -18.44 13.52 8.91
C PRO A 89 -19.93 13.67 9.29
N GLU A 90 -20.41 14.90 9.44
CA GLU A 90 -21.80 15.20 9.83
C GLU A 90 -22.82 14.84 8.73
N SER A 91 -22.39 14.69 7.47
CA SER A 91 -23.25 14.58 6.29
C SER A 91 -22.96 13.39 5.39
N ALA A 92 -22.41 12.31 5.91
CA ALA A 92 -22.29 11.10 5.10
C ALA A 92 -23.70 10.48 4.94
N GLY A 93 -24.27 10.55 3.73
CA GLY A 93 -25.47 9.80 3.36
C GLY A 93 -25.31 8.30 3.65
N GLU A 94 -26.39 7.56 3.65
CA GLU A 94 -26.30 6.10 3.78
C GLU A 94 -25.53 5.52 2.58
N PRO A 95 -24.39 4.84 2.81
CA PRO A 95 -23.61 4.28 1.72
C PRO A 95 -24.36 3.12 1.06
N ASP A 96 -24.39 3.07 -0.26
CA ASP A 96 -24.93 1.92 -1.00
C ASP A 96 -24.05 0.68 -0.78
N PRO A 97 -24.54 -0.35 -0.06
CA PRO A 97 -23.75 -1.54 0.21
C PRO A 97 -23.44 -2.37 -1.05
N ALA A 98 -24.11 -2.12 -2.17
CA ALA A 98 -23.85 -2.80 -3.43
C ALA A 98 -22.75 -2.12 -4.25
N SER A 99 -22.37 -0.88 -3.94
CA SER A 99 -21.34 -0.18 -4.67
C SER A 99 -19.96 -0.85 -4.50
N ILE A 100 -19.13 -0.77 -5.53
CA ILE A 100 -17.77 -1.31 -5.51
C ILE A 100 -16.94 -0.60 -4.44
N SER A 101 -17.09 0.71 -4.31
CA SER A 101 -16.42 1.53 -3.31
C SER A 101 -16.71 1.04 -1.88
N VAL A 102 -18.00 0.93 -1.51
CA VAL A 102 -18.40 0.46 -0.18
C VAL A 102 -17.90 -0.97 0.08
N ARG A 103 -18.07 -1.86 -0.87
CA ARG A 103 -17.59 -3.25 -0.74
C ARG A 103 -16.07 -3.31 -0.52
N THR A 104 -15.30 -2.42 -1.15
CA THR A 104 -13.84 -2.33 -0.99
C THR A 104 -13.46 -1.84 0.40
N PHE A 105 -14.06 -0.75 0.89
CA PHE A 105 -13.67 -0.14 2.16
C PHE A 105 -14.29 -0.82 3.38
N MET A 106 -15.35 -1.60 3.20
CA MET A 106 -16.04 -2.31 4.28
C MET A 106 -15.67 -3.79 4.40
N SER A 107 -14.73 -4.28 3.61
CA SER A 107 -14.30 -5.68 3.65
C SER A 107 -12.77 -5.83 3.67
N PRO A 108 -12.15 -5.83 4.87
CA PRO A 108 -12.79 -5.78 6.20
C PRO A 108 -13.06 -4.36 6.69
N VAL A 109 -14.02 -4.23 7.60
CA VAL A 109 -14.18 -3.00 8.37
C VAL A 109 -12.99 -2.86 9.31
N MET A 110 -12.18 -1.83 9.09
CA MET A 110 -11.02 -1.54 9.92
C MET A 110 -11.33 -0.48 10.97
N SER A 111 -10.84 -0.71 12.18
CA SER A 111 -10.94 0.25 13.27
C SER A 111 -9.57 0.84 13.57
N VAL A 112 -9.49 2.15 13.76
CA VAL A 112 -8.25 2.82 14.23
C VAL A 112 -7.76 2.20 15.54
N LYS A 113 -8.65 1.70 16.40
CA LYS A 113 -8.25 1.00 17.63
C LYS A 113 -7.47 -0.30 17.36
N ALA A 114 -7.73 -0.97 16.25
CA ALA A 114 -7.00 -2.19 15.88
C ALA A 114 -5.52 -1.92 15.62
N THR A 115 -5.17 -0.72 15.18
CA THR A 115 -3.77 -0.35 14.89
C THR A 115 -2.87 -0.30 16.13
N ALA A 116 -3.45 -0.25 17.31
CA ALA A 116 -2.72 -0.30 18.58
C ALA A 116 -2.48 -1.74 19.07
N SER A 117 -3.10 -2.74 18.45
CA SER A 117 -2.94 -4.13 18.89
C SER A 117 -1.58 -4.71 18.51
N PRO A 118 -1.04 -5.64 19.31
CA PRO A 118 0.18 -6.36 18.97
C PRO A 118 0.10 -7.10 17.64
N GLU A 119 -1.04 -7.69 17.34
CA GLU A 119 -1.28 -8.44 16.11
C GLU A 119 -1.17 -7.54 14.88
N TRP A 120 -1.81 -6.36 14.90
CA TRP A 120 -1.69 -5.37 13.82
C TRP A 120 -0.24 -4.91 13.65
N ARG A 121 0.41 -4.52 14.76
CA ARG A 121 1.78 -4.01 14.73
C ARG A 121 2.76 -5.02 14.18
N ALA A 122 2.58 -6.30 14.47
CA ALA A 122 3.46 -7.37 14.02
C ALA A 122 3.14 -7.91 12.61
N ALA A 123 1.92 -7.66 12.11
CA ALA A 123 1.45 -8.26 10.86
C ALA A 123 2.18 -7.69 9.63
N ASP A 124 2.27 -8.49 8.59
CA ASP A 124 2.85 -8.13 7.30
C ASP A 124 1.77 -7.53 6.38
N LEU A 125 1.41 -6.26 6.62
CA LEU A 125 0.33 -5.56 5.92
C LEU A 125 0.90 -4.47 5.00
N GLY A 126 1.48 -4.88 3.88
CA GLY A 126 2.22 -3.98 2.96
C GLY A 126 1.47 -2.73 2.48
N ALA A 127 0.13 -2.75 2.49
CA ALA A 127 -0.69 -1.61 2.11
C ALA A 127 -1.13 -0.72 3.29
N LEU A 128 -0.90 -1.13 4.56
CA LEU A 128 -1.58 -0.51 5.69
C LEU A 128 -0.69 -0.14 6.88
N ASN A 129 0.32 -0.95 7.20
CA ASN A 129 1.07 -0.77 8.44
C ASN A 129 2.57 -0.47 8.24
N GLY A 130 2.87 0.41 7.32
CA GLY A 130 4.19 1.06 7.28
C GLY A 130 4.41 1.88 8.56
N HIS A 131 5.51 1.63 9.27
CA HIS A 131 5.92 2.36 10.47
C HIS A 131 7.21 3.13 10.16
N SER A 132 7.14 4.44 10.26
CA SER A 132 8.25 5.33 9.91
C SER A 132 8.01 6.75 10.45
N ASN A 133 8.93 7.63 10.15
CA ASN A 133 8.79 9.09 10.27
C ASN A 133 9.06 9.75 8.90
N ALA A 134 8.84 11.06 8.79
CA ALA A 134 9.01 11.78 7.54
C ALA A 134 10.41 11.59 6.90
N ARG A 135 11.45 11.50 7.71
CA ARG A 135 12.82 11.26 7.23
C ARG A 135 12.98 9.85 6.67
N GLY A 136 12.51 8.83 7.40
CA GLY A 136 12.59 7.44 6.93
C GLY A 136 11.81 7.20 5.63
N VAL A 137 10.63 7.81 5.49
CA VAL A 137 9.88 7.80 4.22
C VAL A 137 10.69 8.49 3.12
N LEU A 138 11.27 9.68 3.39
CA LEU A 138 12.11 10.38 2.41
C LEU A 138 13.34 9.56 2.01
N ASP A 139 14.00 8.90 2.96
CA ASP A 139 15.17 8.08 2.69
C ASP A 139 14.89 6.93 1.73
N VAL A 140 13.69 6.36 1.77
CA VAL A 140 13.24 5.35 0.80
C VAL A 140 12.84 6.00 -0.54
N LEU A 141 12.00 7.04 -0.52
CA LEU A 141 11.42 7.61 -1.75
C LEU A 141 12.42 8.39 -2.59
N ARG A 142 13.45 9.00 -1.99
CA ARG A 142 14.48 9.74 -2.74
C ARG A 142 15.23 8.89 -3.76
N VAL A 143 15.24 7.56 -3.60
CA VAL A 143 15.84 6.65 -4.58
C VAL A 143 15.19 6.84 -5.96
N LEU A 144 13.88 7.06 -6.01
CA LEU A 144 13.17 7.29 -7.27
C LEU A 144 13.58 8.62 -7.92
N SER A 145 13.61 9.71 -7.13
CA SER A 145 13.95 11.03 -7.63
C SER A 145 15.43 11.19 -8.00
N LEU A 146 16.28 10.27 -7.54
CA LEU A 146 17.73 10.27 -7.80
C LEU A 146 18.14 9.19 -8.81
N GLY A 147 17.23 8.72 -9.66
CA GLY A 147 17.55 7.79 -10.74
C GLY A 147 17.90 6.37 -10.27
N GLY A 148 17.31 5.94 -9.16
CA GLY A 148 17.45 4.58 -8.65
C GLY A 148 18.56 4.36 -7.62
N GLU A 149 19.30 5.42 -7.24
CA GLU A 149 20.40 5.36 -6.29
C GLU A 149 20.35 6.48 -5.27
N ALA A 150 20.60 6.20 -4.00
CA ALA A 150 20.73 7.19 -2.95
C ALA A 150 21.79 6.79 -1.93
N GLY A 151 22.67 7.73 -1.54
CA GLY A 151 23.71 7.49 -0.55
C GLY A 151 24.71 6.40 -0.95
N GLY A 152 24.96 6.19 -2.25
CA GLY A 152 25.83 5.13 -2.77
C GLY A 152 25.18 3.75 -2.83
N VAL A 153 23.89 3.66 -2.53
CA VAL A 153 23.10 2.41 -2.62
C VAL A 153 22.18 2.47 -3.83
N ARG A 154 22.40 1.59 -4.80
CA ARG A 154 21.53 1.43 -5.96
C ARG A 154 20.50 0.35 -5.70
N LEU A 155 19.22 0.72 -5.70
CA LEU A 155 18.09 -0.21 -5.57
C LEU A 155 17.44 -0.51 -6.93
N LEU A 156 17.40 0.45 -7.83
CA LEU A 156 16.75 0.32 -9.14
C LEU A 156 17.67 0.79 -10.26
N SER A 157 17.54 0.18 -11.42
CA SER A 157 18.19 0.70 -12.62
C SER A 157 17.47 1.96 -13.12
N GLU A 158 18.19 2.83 -13.87
CA GLU A 158 17.56 3.98 -14.53
C GLU A 158 16.40 3.55 -15.43
N LYS A 159 16.58 2.48 -16.19
CA LYS A 159 15.53 1.89 -17.02
C LYS A 159 14.28 1.49 -16.20
N THR A 160 14.46 1.01 -14.98
CA THR A 160 13.33 0.67 -14.11
C THR A 160 12.64 1.94 -13.61
N ILE A 161 13.39 3.00 -13.32
CA ILE A 161 12.83 4.30 -12.93
C ILE A 161 11.97 4.87 -14.05
N ASP A 162 12.42 4.81 -15.30
CA ASP A 162 11.64 5.27 -16.46
C ASP A 162 10.28 4.57 -16.52
N LEU A 163 10.23 3.26 -16.22
CA LEU A 163 8.99 2.48 -16.24
C LEU A 163 8.03 2.83 -15.09
N VAL A 164 8.53 3.31 -13.94
CA VAL A 164 7.68 3.57 -12.75
C VAL A 164 6.59 4.60 -13.07
N PHE A 165 6.91 5.60 -13.87
CA PHE A 165 6.00 6.71 -14.22
C PHE A 165 5.27 6.50 -15.55
N ASP A 166 5.50 5.38 -16.24
CA ASP A 166 4.71 5.03 -17.42
C ASP A 166 3.24 4.82 -17.03
N GLN A 167 2.35 5.50 -17.74
CA GLN A 167 0.91 5.42 -17.48
C GLN A 167 0.39 3.99 -17.67
N GLN A 168 -0.18 3.43 -16.62
CA GLN A 168 -0.79 2.09 -16.62
C GLN A 168 -2.31 2.16 -16.74
N SER A 169 -2.93 3.21 -16.17
CA SER A 169 -4.37 3.44 -16.29
C SER A 169 -4.69 4.93 -16.29
N ASP A 170 -5.80 5.28 -16.96
CA ASP A 170 -6.36 6.64 -17.03
C ASP A 170 -7.87 6.54 -17.16
N GLY A 171 -8.59 7.23 -16.27
CA GLY A 171 -10.06 7.24 -16.28
C GLY A 171 -10.66 7.25 -14.88
N VAL A 172 -11.98 7.08 -14.83
CA VAL A 172 -12.69 7.00 -13.55
C VAL A 172 -12.36 5.68 -12.87
N ASP A 173 -11.76 5.76 -11.69
CA ASP A 173 -11.49 4.60 -10.84
C ASP A 173 -12.80 4.12 -10.22
N LEU A 174 -13.10 2.82 -10.33
CA LEU A 174 -14.37 2.24 -9.88
C LEU A 174 -14.54 2.19 -8.35
N VAL A 175 -13.46 2.38 -7.60
CA VAL A 175 -13.46 2.37 -6.13
C VAL A 175 -13.44 3.79 -5.59
N LEU A 176 -12.59 4.66 -6.16
CA LEU A 176 -12.45 6.05 -5.73
C LEU A 176 -13.51 6.97 -6.35
N GLU A 177 -14.16 6.52 -7.43
CA GLU A 177 -15.24 7.21 -8.15
C GLU A 177 -14.82 8.58 -8.75
N GLU A 178 -13.51 8.77 -8.96
CA GLU A 178 -12.89 9.99 -9.45
C GLU A 178 -11.89 9.69 -10.58
N PRO A 179 -11.58 10.66 -11.45
CA PRO A 179 -10.64 10.47 -12.56
C PRO A 179 -9.18 10.44 -12.07
N PHE A 180 -8.62 9.24 -12.01
CA PHE A 180 -7.22 9.03 -11.64
C PHE A 180 -6.39 8.53 -12.83
N ARG A 181 -5.11 8.90 -12.80
CA ARG A 181 -4.06 8.32 -13.63
C ARG A 181 -3.04 7.65 -12.74
N PHE A 182 -2.69 6.40 -13.05
CA PHE A 182 -1.68 5.66 -12.29
C PHE A 182 -0.53 5.19 -13.18
N GLY A 183 0.68 5.32 -12.65
CA GLY A 183 1.86 4.58 -13.06
C GLY A 183 2.02 3.31 -12.23
N ILE A 184 3.22 2.73 -12.21
CA ILE A 184 3.51 1.55 -11.41
C ILE A 184 3.68 1.96 -9.93
N GLY A 185 2.61 1.82 -9.16
CA GLY A 185 2.57 2.11 -7.72
C GLY A 185 2.44 3.60 -7.36
N TYR A 186 2.29 4.50 -8.34
CA TYR A 186 2.18 5.93 -8.11
C TYR A 186 0.99 6.54 -8.83
N CYS A 187 0.36 7.50 -8.16
CA CYS A 187 -0.60 8.38 -8.79
C CYS A 187 0.13 9.42 -9.65
N LEU A 188 -0.27 9.56 -10.91
CA LEU A 188 0.26 10.57 -11.83
C LEU A 188 -0.61 11.84 -11.78
N GLY A 189 -0.12 12.93 -12.37
CA GLY A 189 -0.88 14.18 -12.45
C GLY A 189 -2.24 13.97 -13.11
N SER A 190 -3.30 14.41 -12.43
CA SER A 190 -4.69 14.33 -12.88
C SER A 190 -5.49 15.51 -12.32
N PRO A 191 -6.73 15.75 -12.77
CA PRO A 191 -7.58 16.81 -12.22
C PRO A 191 -7.76 16.74 -10.70
N VAL A 192 -7.78 15.54 -10.12
CA VAL A 192 -7.91 15.33 -8.66
C VAL A 192 -6.57 15.31 -7.92
N VAL A 193 -5.45 15.28 -8.67
CA VAL A 193 -4.08 15.29 -8.11
C VAL A 193 -3.23 16.35 -8.84
N PRO A 194 -3.61 17.64 -8.79
CA PRO A 194 -3.00 18.68 -9.63
C PRO A 194 -1.59 19.09 -9.18
N TYR A 195 -1.16 18.68 -7.99
CA TYR A 195 0.16 18.96 -7.43
C TYR A 195 1.25 17.98 -7.90
N VAL A 196 0.88 16.93 -8.61
CA VAL A 196 1.84 16.05 -9.27
C VAL A 196 2.04 16.56 -10.69
N PRO A 197 3.29 16.85 -11.13
CA PRO A 197 3.53 17.29 -12.48
C PRO A 197 2.95 16.30 -13.50
N SER A 198 2.28 16.83 -14.51
CA SER A 198 1.95 16.06 -15.72
C SER A 198 3.26 15.85 -16.46
N GLY A 199 3.76 14.61 -16.48
CA GLY A 199 4.93 14.21 -17.26
C GLY A 199 4.69 14.33 -18.75
#